data_ddc2499a60d6ca72ae03f91d53530742
#
_entry.id   ddc2499a60d6ca72ae03f91d53530742
#
_cell.length_a   1.000
_cell.length_b   1.000
_cell.length_c   1.000
_cell.angle_alpha   90.00
_cell.angle_beta   90.00
_cell.angle_gamma   90.00
#
_symmetry.space_group_name_H-M   'P 1'
#
loop_
_entity.id
_entity.type
_entity.pdbx_description
1 polymer ?
#
loop_
_entity_poly.entity_id
_entity_poly.type
_entity_poly.pdbx_seq_one_letter_code
_entity_poly.pdbx_strand_id
1 'polypeptide(L)'
;MSYLFTSESVSEGHPDKVADQISDTILDEFLARDPKSHVAVESLCTTGQVVVAGEVSSNAYVDLHNSVRELIKEIGYDRGAYRFDGDSLGILNAIHEQSGDINRGVSKDDPLRQGAGDQGMMFGYAVNETDNYIPLTLDLSHLILRELAAIRREGKEMAYYRKGKLKTYLRPDAKSQVTVEYDDNNNPVRIDTIVVSTQHDEFIPPLDDTEQAQVRADQEMLAKIRKDVEEVLLPRVKAKLSENLRHLFDGKIKLHVNPTGKFVLGGPHADTGLTGRKIIVDTYGGRGAHGGGAFSGKDPSKVDRSAAYACRHIAKNMVAAGVAREMLVQVSYAIGVAEPVNFFVNTYGTARPGITDGEIAEKISKLFDLRPGAIEKSLKLRNPIYRETASYGHMGREPETVVKRFRSRYDEKPIEREVELFTWEKLDRVEDIKKEFGIA
;
A
#
# COMPACT_ATOMS: atom_id res chain seq x y z
N MET A 1 19.18 23.02 14.39
CA MET A 1 20.00 21.97 13.72
C MET A 1 19.09 21.22 12.77
N SER A 2 19.57 20.76 11.62
CA SER A 2 18.79 19.91 10.72
C SER A 2 18.95 18.44 11.13
N TYR A 3 17.99 17.59 10.71
CA TYR A 3 18.06 16.14 10.88
C TYR A 3 17.65 15.42 9.60
N LEU A 4 18.07 14.16 9.47
CA LEU A 4 17.72 13.30 8.33
C LEU A 4 16.64 12.30 8.74
N PHE A 5 15.63 12.12 7.90
CA PHE A 5 14.60 11.09 8.05
C PHE A 5 14.47 10.28 6.76
N THR A 6 14.24 8.97 6.90
CA THR A 6 14.22 8.02 5.78
C THR A 6 12.97 7.18 5.82
N SER A 7 12.34 6.99 4.65
CA SER A 7 11.33 5.97 4.43
C SER A 7 11.68 5.12 3.23
N GLU A 8 11.10 3.92 3.17
CA GLU A 8 11.26 2.99 2.07
C GLU A 8 9.93 2.57 1.47
N SER A 9 9.97 2.07 0.25
CA SER A 9 8.85 1.42 -0.42
C SER A 9 9.32 0.21 -1.20
N VAL A 10 8.38 -0.68 -1.52
CA VAL A 10 8.60 -1.83 -2.39
C VAL A 10 7.54 -1.90 -3.47
N SER A 11 7.90 -2.43 -4.64
CA SER A 11 7.00 -2.50 -5.79
C SER A 11 5.92 -3.57 -5.65
N GLU A 12 4.94 -3.53 -6.55
CA GLU A 12 3.91 -4.57 -6.69
C GLU A 12 4.46 -5.99 -6.92
N GLY A 13 5.67 -6.10 -7.49
CA GLY A 13 6.34 -7.37 -7.72
C GLY A 13 7.22 -7.85 -6.56
N HIS A 14 7.36 -7.07 -5.49
CA HIS A 14 8.06 -7.54 -4.29
C HIS A 14 7.32 -8.74 -3.66
N PRO A 15 8.02 -9.79 -3.19
CA PRO A 15 7.38 -11.01 -2.69
C PRO A 15 6.27 -10.77 -1.66
N ASP A 16 6.51 -9.94 -0.65
CA ASP A 16 5.50 -9.63 0.37
C ASP A 16 4.29 -8.90 -0.24
N LYS A 17 4.50 -8.01 -1.22
CA LYS A 17 3.40 -7.29 -1.87
C LYS A 17 2.65 -8.18 -2.88
N VAL A 18 3.28 -9.16 -3.47
CA VAL A 18 2.60 -10.22 -4.22
C VAL A 18 1.65 -10.99 -3.30
N ALA A 19 2.12 -11.37 -2.10
CA ALA A 19 1.29 -12.06 -1.11
C ALA A 19 0.10 -11.21 -0.65
N ASP A 20 0.32 -9.92 -0.35
CA ASP A 20 -0.74 -8.98 0.01
C ASP A 20 -1.78 -8.83 -1.10
N GLN A 21 -1.34 -8.68 -2.35
CA GLN A 21 -2.24 -8.56 -3.50
C GLN A 21 -3.05 -9.84 -3.73
N ILE A 22 -2.49 -11.03 -3.50
CA ILE A 22 -3.22 -12.29 -3.59
C ILE A 22 -4.32 -12.33 -2.53
N SER A 23 -4.00 -12.02 -1.29
CA SER A 23 -4.96 -12.04 -0.18
C SER A 23 -6.10 -11.04 -0.39
N ASP A 24 -5.80 -9.81 -0.87
CA ASP A 24 -6.82 -8.81 -1.15
C ASP A 24 -7.62 -9.09 -2.44
N THR A 25 -7.03 -9.75 -3.43
CA THR A 25 -7.78 -10.23 -4.60
C THR A 25 -8.82 -11.26 -4.18
N ILE A 26 -8.45 -12.22 -3.33
CA ILE A 26 -9.38 -13.23 -2.82
C ILE A 26 -10.50 -12.57 -1.99
N LEU A 27 -10.17 -11.60 -1.14
CA LEU A 27 -11.16 -10.81 -0.39
C LEU A 27 -12.14 -10.12 -1.33
N ASP A 28 -11.65 -9.43 -2.36
CA ASP A 28 -12.50 -8.73 -3.33
C ASP A 28 -13.41 -9.68 -4.11
N GLU A 29 -12.92 -10.85 -4.47
CA GLU A 29 -13.70 -11.89 -5.15
C GLU A 29 -14.88 -12.38 -4.30
N PHE A 30 -14.68 -12.54 -2.98
CA PHE A 30 -15.75 -12.88 -2.05
C PHE A 30 -16.74 -11.72 -1.90
N LEU A 31 -16.26 -10.50 -1.63
CA LEU A 31 -17.14 -9.34 -1.41
C LEU A 31 -17.95 -8.95 -2.66
N ALA A 32 -17.40 -9.16 -3.84
CA ALA A 32 -18.11 -8.90 -5.10
C ALA A 32 -19.34 -9.80 -5.27
N ARG A 33 -19.32 -11.03 -4.73
CA ARG A 33 -20.39 -12.02 -4.82
C ARG A 33 -21.29 -12.06 -3.60
N ASP A 34 -20.71 -11.87 -2.42
CA ASP A 34 -21.43 -11.80 -1.14
C ASP A 34 -20.83 -10.70 -0.25
N PRO A 35 -21.42 -9.49 -0.23
CA PRO A 35 -20.93 -8.39 0.60
C PRO A 35 -20.94 -8.68 2.11
N LYS A 36 -21.62 -9.76 2.54
CA LYS A 36 -21.65 -10.20 3.94
C LYS A 36 -20.55 -11.19 4.30
N SER A 37 -19.68 -11.50 3.36
CA SER A 37 -18.55 -12.43 3.59
C SER A 37 -17.69 -11.97 4.75
N HIS A 38 -17.29 -12.91 5.59
CA HIS A 38 -16.23 -12.76 6.57
C HIS A 38 -15.00 -13.50 6.05
N VAL A 39 -13.90 -12.75 5.90
CA VAL A 39 -12.68 -13.24 5.26
C VAL A 39 -11.48 -12.85 6.11
N ALA A 40 -10.65 -13.83 6.42
CA ALA A 40 -9.32 -13.65 7.01
C ALA A 40 -8.38 -14.60 6.28
N VAL A 41 -7.71 -14.12 5.23
CA VAL A 41 -6.89 -14.92 4.32
C VAL A 41 -5.48 -14.39 4.28
N GLU A 42 -4.52 -15.26 4.47
CA GLU A 42 -3.10 -14.99 4.37
C GLU A 42 -2.48 -15.82 3.24
N SER A 43 -1.44 -15.27 2.63
CA SER A 43 -0.76 -15.89 1.51
C SER A 43 0.74 -15.97 1.75
N LEU A 44 1.36 -17.05 1.31
CA LEU A 44 2.79 -17.23 1.20
C LEU A 44 3.16 -17.44 -0.26
N CYS A 45 4.17 -16.72 -0.74
CA CYS A 45 4.70 -16.85 -2.09
C CYS A 45 6.18 -17.22 -2.03
N THR A 46 6.58 -18.26 -2.75
CA THR A 46 7.97 -18.69 -2.85
C THR A 46 8.24 -19.27 -4.25
N THR A 47 9.43 -19.83 -4.49
CA THR A 47 9.80 -20.41 -5.79
C THR A 47 8.73 -21.35 -6.32
N GLY A 48 8.10 -20.95 -7.42
CA GLY A 48 7.12 -21.79 -8.13
C GLY A 48 5.86 -22.15 -7.35
N GLN A 49 5.58 -21.52 -6.21
CA GLN A 49 4.48 -21.91 -5.35
C GLN A 49 3.81 -20.73 -4.63
N VAL A 50 2.50 -20.83 -4.49
CA VAL A 50 1.65 -20.00 -3.61
C VAL A 50 0.91 -20.93 -2.66
N VAL A 51 0.90 -20.57 -1.38
CA VAL A 51 0.04 -21.19 -0.35
C VAL A 51 -0.92 -20.12 0.13
N VAL A 52 -2.21 -20.43 0.13
CA VAL A 52 -3.28 -19.58 0.66
C VAL A 52 -3.93 -20.32 1.82
N ALA A 53 -4.00 -19.67 2.97
CA ALA A 53 -4.58 -20.24 4.19
C ALA A 53 -5.45 -19.19 4.91
N GLY A 54 -6.30 -19.66 5.83
CA GLY A 54 -7.15 -18.80 6.65
C GLY A 54 -8.59 -19.24 6.71
N GLU A 55 -9.47 -18.37 7.18
CA GLU A 55 -10.87 -18.67 7.43
C GLU A 55 -11.78 -17.80 6.58
N VAL A 56 -12.83 -18.41 6.03
CA VAL A 56 -13.87 -17.73 5.26
C VAL A 56 -15.24 -18.23 5.68
N SER A 57 -16.17 -17.28 5.89
CA SER A 57 -17.61 -17.56 5.99
C SER A 57 -18.33 -16.75 4.93
N SER A 58 -18.90 -17.44 3.92
CA SER A 58 -19.53 -16.78 2.76
C SER A 58 -20.52 -17.74 2.10
N ASN A 59 -21.53 -17.17 1.45
CA ASN A 59 -22.40 -17.91 0.52
C ASN A 59 -21.87 -17.97 -0.92
N ALA A 60 -20.73 -17.32 -1.18
CA ALA A 60 -20.12 -17.24 -2.50
C ALA A 60 -19.16 -18.40 -2.76
N TYR A 61 -19.08 -18.83 -4.02
CA TYR A 61 -17.98 -19.65 -4.52
C TYR A 61 -16.99 -18.77 -5.29
N VAL A 62 -15.71 -18.93 -5.01
CA VAL A 62 -14.61 -18.21 -5.67
C VAL A 62 -13.67 -19.17 -6.38
N ASP A 63 -13.39 -18.91 -7.67
CA ASP A 63 -12.38 -19.64 -8.45
C ASP A 63 -10.99 -19.09 -8.11
N LEU A 64 -10.54 -19.42 -6.88
CA LEU A 64 -9.29 -18.93 -6.30
C LEU A 64 -8.08 -19.18 -7.21
N HIS A 65 -7.98 -20.38 -7.79
CA HIS A 65 -6.86 -20.74 -8.64
C HIS A 65 -6.72 -19.84 -9.85
N ASN A 66 -7.84 -19.54 -10.50
CA ASN A 66 -7.83 -18.65 -11.68
C ASN A 66 -7.55 -17.20 -11.28
N SER A 67 -8.19 -16.69 -10.23
CA SER A 67 -7.99 -15.30 -9.77
C SER A 67 -6.52 -15.05 -9.37
N VAL A 68 -5.88 -15.98 -8.66
CA VAL A 68 -4.46 -15.88 -8.30
C VAL A 68 -3.55 -15.90 -9.53
N ARG A 69 -3.79 -16.79 -10.51
CA ARG A 69 -2.99 -16.89 -11.74
C ARG A 69 -3.05 -15.62 -12.57
N GLU A 70 -4.26 -15.10 -12.78
CA GLU A 70 -4.46 -13.86 -13.55
C GLU A 70 -3.77 -12.67 -12.86
N LEU A 71 -3.91 -12.53 -11.55
CA LEU A 71 -3.22 -11.50 -10.78
C LEU A 71 -1.70 -11.57 -10.97
N ILE A 72 -1.10 -12.74 -10.83
CA ILE A 72 0.36 -12.92 -10.96
C ILE A 72 0.84 -12.52 -12.34
N LYS A 73 0.08 -12.85 -13.39
CA LYS A 73 0.37 -12.40 -14.77
C LYS A 73 0.22 -10.89 -14.93
N GLU A 74 -0.78 -10.28 -14.34
CA GLU A 74 -0.99 -8.82 -14.36
C GLU A 74 0.13 -8.04 -13.64
N ILE A 75 0.67 -8.59 -12.54
CA ILE A 75 1.86 -8.04 -11.88
C ILE A 75 3.06 -8.06 -12.84
N GLY A 76 3.11 -9.02 -13.76
CA GLY A 76 4.15 -9.16 -14.78
C GLY A 76 5.02 -10.40 -14.60
N TYR A 77 4.63 -11.34 -13.74
CA TYR A 77 5.22 -12.67 -13.66
C TYR A 77 4.53 -13.61 -14.66
N ASP A 78 4.84 -13.39 -15.94
CA ASP A 78 4.21 -14.00 -17.12
C ASP A 78 5.11 -14.97 -17.89
N ARG A 79 6.29 -15.31 -17.35
CA ARG A 79 7.31 -16.14 -18.03
C ARG A 79 7.98 -17.11 -17.09
N GLY A 80 8.11 -18.36 -17.51
CA GLY A 80 8.82 -19.40 -16.77
C GLY A 80 10.29 -19.07 -16.42
N ALA A 81 10.93 -18.16 -17.17
CA ALA A 81 12.28 -17.67 -16.85
C ALA A 81 12.38 -16.94 -15.51
N TYR A 82 11.25 -16.46 -14.95
CA TYR A 82 11.20 -15.85 -13.62
C TYR A 82 11.15 -16.88 -12.48
N ARG A 83 10.94 -18.18 -12.82
CA ARG A 83 10.79 -19.29 -11.88
C ARG A 83 9.66 -19.08 -10.85
N PHE A 84 8.80 -18.15 -11.16
CA PHE A 84 7.53 -17.85 -10.51
C PHE A 84 6.67 -17.16 -11.56
N ASP A 85 5.69 -17.87 -12.13
CA ASP A 85 4.83 -17.35 -13.19
C ASP A 85 3.40 -17.89 -13.06
N GLY A 86 2.44 -17.08 -13.52
CA GLY A 86 1.02 -17.35 -13.34
C GLY A 86 0.52 -18.64 -14.02
N ASP A 87 1.20 -19.14 -15.05
CA ASP A 87 0.75 -20.35 -15.76
C ASP A 87 1.26 -21.63 -15.11
N SER A 88 2.50 -21.66 -14.58
CA SER A 88 3.17 -22.88 -14.14
C SER A 88 3.25 -23.09 -12.64
N LEU A 89 3.07 -22.04 -11.81
CA LEU A 89 3.20 -22.16 -10.36
C LEU A 89 2.15 -23.10 -9.74
N GLY A 90 2.53 -23.79 -8.67
CA GLY A 90 1.62 -24.55 -7.82
C GLY A 90 0.82 -23.61 -6.91
N ILE A 91 -0.47 -23.89 -6.71
CA ILE A 91 -1.32 -23.19 -5.75
C ILE A 91 -1.88 -24.22 -4.78
N LEU A 92 -1.57 -24.03 -3.49
CA LEU A 92 -2.10 -24.84 -2.41
C LEU A 92 -3.14 -23.99 -1.65
N ASN A 93 -4.36 -24.52 -1.61
CA ASN A 93 -5.48 -23.90 -0.89
C ASN A 93 -5.70 -24.65 0.44
N ALA A 94 -5.52 -23.94 1.55
CA ALA A 94 -5.76 -24.38 2.92
C ALA A 94 -6.75 -23.47 3.64
N ILE A 95 -7.69 -22.82 2.88
CA ILE A 95 -8.78 -22.06 3.47
C ILE A 95 -9.82 -23.04 4.02
N HIS A 96 -10.31 -22.75 5.22
CA HIS A 96 -11.37 -23.51 5.89
C HIS A 96 -12.50 -22.58 6.37
N GLU A 97 -13.58 -23.17 6.87
CA GLU A 97 -14.74 -22.42 7.38
C GLU A 97 -14.41 -21.75 8.72
N GLN A 98 -14.87 -20.53 8.91
CA GLN A 98 -14.69 -19.77 10.16
C GLN A 98 -15.40 -20.45 11.34
N SER A 99 -14.75 -20.46 12.51
CA SER A 99 -15.33 -20.98 13.75
C SER A 99 -16.63 -20.27 14.13
N GLY A 100 -17.69 -21.05 14.41
CA GLY A 100 -18.99 -20.51 14.83
C GLY A 100 -18.98 -19.79 16.19
N ASP A 101 -17.95 -19.97 17.01
CA ASP A 101 -17.85 -19.33 18.32
C ASP A 101 -17.46 -17.85 18.21
N ILE A 102 -16.57 -17.50 17.29
CA ILE A 102 -16.19 -16.11 17.02
C ILE A 102 -17.38 -15.35 16.44
N ASN A 103 -18.12 -15.98 15.52
CA ASN A 103 -19.25 -15.35 14.85
C ASN A 103 -20.36 -14.94 15.82
N ARG A 104 -20.65 -15.77 16.84
CA ARG A 104 -21.68 -15.47 17.87
C ARG A 104 -21.33 -14.25 18.74
N GLY A 105 -20.05 -13.99 19.00
CA GLY A 105 -19.59 -12.85 19.81
C GLY A 105 -19.66 -11.51 19.05
N VAL A 106 -19.45 -11.53 17.75
CA VAL A 106 -19.27 -10.34 16.90
C VAL A 106 -20.56 -9.95 16.18
N SER A 107 -21.29 -10.90 15.58
CA SER A 107 -22.49 -10.64 14.79
C SER A 107 -23.69 -10.32 15.68
N LYS A 108 -24.38 -9.21 15.40
CA LYS A 108 -25.62 -8.77 16.06
C LYS A 108 -26.66 -8.42 14.99
N ASP A 109 -27.95 -8.50 15.35
CA ASP A 109 -29.06 -8.13 14.45
C ASP A 109 -28.98 -6.64 14.02
N ASP A 110 -28.57 -5.76 14.93
CA ASP A 110 -28.29 -4.35 14.62
C ASP A 110 -26.81 -4.17 14.25
N PRO A 111 -26.50 -3.78 13.00
CA PRO A 111 -25.11 -3.56 12.54
C PRO A 111 -24.33 -2.56 13.42
N LEU A 112 -25.00 -1.58 14.02
CA LEU A 112 -24.35 -0.60 14.90
C LEU A 112 -23.98 -1.19 16.28
N ARG A 113 -24.49 -2.35 16.63
CA ARG A 113 -24.12 -3.11 17.83
C ARG A 113 -23.13 -4.23 17.57
N GLN A 114 -22.67 -4.37 16.31
CA GLN A 114 -21.61 -5.30 15.94
C GLN A 114 -20.39 -5.01 16.81
N GLY A 115 -19.92 -6.01 17.55
CA GLY A 115 -18.70 -5.90 18.35
C GLY A 115 -17.45 -5.93 17.48
N ALA A 116 -16.36 -5.40 18.00
CA ALA A 116 -15.06 -5.52 17.36
C ALA A 116 -14.68 -7.00 17.22
N GLY A 117 -14.17 -7.38 16.04
CA GLY A 117 -13.79 -8.76 15.74
C GLY A 117 -12.54 -9.23 16.49
N ASP A 118 -11.78 -8.30 17.04
CA ASP A 118 -10.61 -8.56 17.87
C ASP A 118 -10.35 -7.39 18.83
N GLN A 119 -9.49 -7.61 19.82
CA GLN A 119 -8.88 -6.54 20.59
C GLN A 119 -7.72 -5.93 19.79
N GLY A 120 -7.40 -4.66 20.04
CA GLY A 120 -6.24 -4.03 19.40
C GLY A 120 -6.20 -2.53 19.56
N MET A 121 -5.11 -1.93 19.11
CA MET A 121 -4.94 -0.50 18.95
C MET A 121 -4.60 -0.18 17.51
N MET A 122 -5.28 0.81 16.94
CA MET A 122 -5.12 1.22 15.55
C MET A 122 -4.76 2.69 15.50
N PHE A 123 -4.01 3.08 14.49
CA PHE A 123 -3.49 4.43 14.36
C PHE A 123 -3.84 5.03 13.00
N GLY A 124 -4.07 6.33 13.01
CA GLY A 124 -4.09 7.18 11.82
C GLY A 124 -3.11 8.32 12.00
N TYR A 125 -2.49 8.75 10.91
CA TYR A 125 -1.54 9.84 10.90
C TYR A 125 -1.74 10.70 9.66
N ALA A 126 -1.52 12.00 9.81
CA ALA A 126 -1.45 12.96 8.71
C ALA A 126 -0.47 14.07 9.04
N VAL A 127 0.17 14.59 8.01
CA VAL A 127 1.10 15.72 8.09
C VAL A 127 0.99 16.59 6.84
N ASN A 128 1.08 17.89 7.01
CA ASN A 128 0.97 18.87 5.92
C ASN A 128 2.32 19.06 5.20
N GLU A 129 2.92 17.96 4.71
CA GLU A 129 4.16 17.97 3.92
C GLU A 129 3.88 17.79 2.42
N THR A 130 2.82 17.06 2.09
CA THR A 130 2.42 16.72 0.73
C THR A 130 0.93 17.02 0.53
N ASP A 131 0.50 17.13 -0.71
CA ASP A 131 -0.93 17.34 -1.06
C ASP A 131 -1.82 16.19 -0.57
N ASN A 132 -1.24 14.99 -0.41
CA ASN A 132 -1.92 13.81 0.10
C ASN A 132 -1.86 13.66 1.63
N TYR A 133 -1.22 14.60 2.33
CA TYR A 133 -1.10 14.59 3.79
C TYR A 133 -0.41 13.34 4.35
N ILE A 134 0.61 12.82 3.65
CA ILE A 134 1.49 11.75 4.14
C ILE A 134 2.95 12.25 4.21
N PRO A 135 3.83 11.55 4.94
CA PRO A 135 5.25 11.91 5.00
C PRO A 135 5.88 11.95 3.62
N LEU A 136 6.58 13.04 3.31
CA LEU A 136 7.22 13.25 2.00
C LEU A 136 8.21 12.13 1.63
N THR A 137 8.96 11.62 2.60
CA THR A 137 9.91 10.51 2.38
C THR A 137 9.22 9.24 1.86
N LEU A 138 8.03 8.94 2.39
CA LEU A 138 7.23 7.79 1.96
C LEU A 138 6.57 8.05 0.60
N ASP A 139 5.96 9.22 0.42
CA ASP A 139 5.30 9.58 -0.84
C ASP A 139 6.28 9.52 -2.01
N LEU A 140 7.48 10.08 -1.86
CA LEU A 140 8.55 9.98 -2.85
C LEU A 140 8.98 8.54 -3.10
N SER A 141 9.11 7.72 -2.05
CA SER A 141 9.47 6.32 -2.20
C SER A 141 8.42 5.54 -2.99
N HIS A 142 7.13 5.77 -2.73
CA HIS A 142 6.04 5.20 -3.51
C HIS A 142 6.03 5.71 -4.95
N LEU A 143 6.19 7.01 -5.14
CA LEU A 143 6.14 7.67 -6.45
C LEU A 143 7.25 7.14 -7.38
N ILE A 144 8.48 6.97 -6.87
CA ILE A 144 9.59 6.38 -7.62
C ILE A 144 9.20 5.01 -8.18
N LEU A 145 8.60 4.14 -7.36
CA LEU A 145 8.23 2.79 -7.79
C LEU A 145 6.99 2.75 -8.68
N ARG A 146 6.03 3.64 -8.46
CA ARG A 146 4.88 3.79 -9.37
C ARG A 146 5.33 4.21 -10.78
N GLU A 147 6.24 5.19 -10.88
CA GLU A 147 6.80 5.62 -12.17
C GLU A 147 7.64 4.52 -12.80
N LEU A 148 8.43 3.79 -12.03
CA LEU A 148 9.21 2.64 -12.52
C LEU A 148 8.29 1.55 -13.11
N ALA A 149 7.19 1.23 -12.42
CA ALA A 149 6.18 0.28 -12.90
C ALA A 149 5.45 0.80 -14.15
N ALA A 150 5.16 2.10 -14.24
CA ALA A 150 4.57 2.72 -15.42
C ALA A 150 5.51 2.60 -16.63
N ILE A 151 6.79 2.95 -16.48
CA ILE A 151 7.82 2.79 -17.53
C ILE A 151 7.91 1.33 -17.99
N ARG A 152 7.89 0.37 -17.05
CA ARG A 152 7.89 -1.07 -17.34
C ARG A 152 6.70 -1.49 -18.20
N ARG A 153 5.49 -1.02 -17.88
CA ARG A 153 4.26 -1.33 -18.63
C ARG A 153 4.20 -0.63 -19.99
N GLU A 154 4.69 0.59 -20.08
CA GLU A 154 4.81 1.34 -21.34
C GLU A 154 5.78 0.66 -22.32
N GLY A 155 6.86 0.07 -21.81
CA GLY A 155 7.83 -0.72 -22.58
C GLY A 155 8.65 0.06 -23.61
N LYS A 156 8.67 1.41 -23.53
CA LYS A 156 9.30 2.30 -24.51
C LYS A 156 10.62 2.87 -24.03
N GLU A 157 10.72 3.16 -22.76
CA GLU A 157 11.89 3.71 -22.07
C GLU A 157 12.52 2.63 -21.16
N MET A 158 13.73 2.85 -20.67
CA MET A 158 14.50 1.86 -19.90
C MET A 158 14.43 0.51 -20.61
N ALA A 159 14.86 0.51 -21.89
CA ALA A 159 14.61 -0.56 -22.84
C ALA A 159 15.84 -0.88 -23.70
N TYR A 160 15.79 -2.02 -24.38
CA TYR A 160 16.81 -2.52 -25.29
C TYR A 160 16.19 -3.24 -26.49
N TYR A 161 16.97 -3.40 -27.55
CA TYR A 161 16.54 -4.16 -28.72
C TYR A 161 16.91 -5.63 -28.59
N ARG A 162 15.93 -6.52 -28.70
CA ARG A 162 16.13 -7.96 -28.78
C ARG A 162 15.42 -8.52 -30.00
N LYS A 163 16.19 -9.13 -30.92
CA LYS A 163 15.66 -9.67 -32.19
C LYS A 163 14.82 -8.65 -32.96
N GLY A 164 15.31 -7.41 -33.06
CA GLY A 164 14.66 -6.31 -33.79
C GLY A 164 13.42 -5.71 -33.10
N LYS A 165 13.06 -6.15 -31.90
CA LYS A 165 11.93 -5.60 -31.10
C LYS A 165 12.45 -4.85 -29.89
N LEU A 166 11.91 -3.64 -29.67
CA LEU A 166 12.16 -2.89 -28.45
C LEU A 166 11.47 -3.58 -27.28
N LYS A 167 12.17 -3.74 -26.16
CA LYS A 167 11.64 -4.34 -24.93
C LYS A 167 12.23 -3.61 -23.73
N THR A 168 11.41 -3.37 -22.73
CA THR A 168 11.94 -2.95 -21.43
C THR A 168 12.79 -4.05 -20.82
N TYR A 169 13.87 -3.66 -20.17
CA TYR A 169 14.66 -4.58 -19.35
C TYR A 169 14.15 -4.68 -17.90
N LEU A 170 13.22 -3.79 -17.50
CA LEU A 170 12.65 -3.78 -16.15
C LEU A 170 11.79 -5.02 -15.89
N ARG A 171 11.93 -5.56 -14.67
CA ARG A 171 11.10 -6.64 -14.13
C ARG A 171 10.27 -6.17 -12.96
N PRO A 172 9.29 -6.98 -12.47
CA PRO A 172 8.31 -6.49 -11.49
C PRO A 172 8.88 -6.11 -10.12
N ASP A 173 9.94 -6.77 -9.65
CA ASP A 173 10.48 -6.56 -8.30
C ASP A 173 11.40 -5.33 -8.24
N ALA A 174 11.11 -4.44 -7.29
CA ALA A 174 11.95 -3.27 -7.05
C ALA A 174 11.75 -2.74 -5.62
N LYS A 175 12.76 -1.99 -5.15
CA LYS A 175 12.74 -1.28 -3.86
C LYS A 175 13.23 0.14 -4.05
N SER A 176 12.70 1.07 -3.26
CA SER A 176 13.18 2.45 -3.17
C SER A 176 13.31 2.88 -1.72
N GLN A 177 14.23 3.80 -1.47
CA GLN A 177 14.42 4.45 -0.18
C GLN A 177 14.77 5.91 -0.43
N VAL A 178 14.12 6.81 0.31
CA VAL A 178 14.36 8.25 0.20
C VAL A 178 14.67 8.82 1.57
N THR A 179 15.77 9.56 1.65
CA THR A 179 16.18 10.32 2.83
C THR A 179 16.04 11.80 2.52
N VAL A 180 15.32 12.52 3.38
CA VAL A 180 15.10 13.97 3.31
C VAL A 180 15.72 14.64 4.53
N GLU A 181 16.34 15.78 4.32
CA GLU A 181 16.80 16.66 5.39
C GLU A 181 15.68 17.62 5.79
N TYR A 182 15.42 17.71 7.09
CA TYR A 182 14.41 18.57 7.71
C TYR A 182 15.07 19.64 8.60
N ASP A 183 14.48 20.81 8.65
CA ASP A 183 14.86 21.86 9.61
C ASP A 183 14.29 21.62 11.01
N ASP A 184 14.62 22.51 11.97
CA ASP A 184 14.11 22.43 13.35
C ASP A 184 12.58 22.60 13.48
N ASN A 185 11.92 23.06 12.43
CA ASN A 185 10.46 23.22 12.36
C ASN A 185 9.77 22.07 11.61
N ASN A 186 10.49 20.98 11.32
CA ASN A 186 10.03 19.84 10.55
C ASN A 186 9.63 20.21 9.09
N ASN A 187 10.23 21.23 8.50
CA ASN A 187 10.03 21.51 7.07
C ASN A 187 11.11 20.75 6.26
N PRO A 188 10.73 20.13 5.12
CA PRO A 188 11.70 19.49 4.24
C PRO A 188 12.59 20.55 3.57
N VAL A 189 13.90 20.35 3.59
CA VAL A 189 14.90 21.28 3.07
C VAL A 189 15.48 20.79 1.74
N ARG A 190 15.83 19.52 1.66
CA ARG A 190 16.39 18.89 0.44
C ARG A 190 16.30 17.36 0.51
N ILE A 191 16.32 16.73 -0.63
CA ILE A 191 16.54 15.30 -0.74
C ILE A 191 18.05 15.04 -0.57
N ASP A 192 18.42 14.25 0.46
CA ASP A 192 19.82 13.89 0.70
C ASP A 192 20.24 12.66 -0.09
N THR A 193 19.44 11.58 0.00
CA THR A 193 19.80 10.29 -0.59
C THR A 193 18.57 9.63 -1.24
N ILE A 194 18.78 9.04 -2.42
CA ILE A 194 17.82 8.15 -3.10
C ILE A 194 18.52 6.82 -3.36
N VAL A 195 17.87 5.72 -2.96
CA VAL A 195 18.26 4.36 -3.32
C VAL A 195 17.18 3.75 -4.21
N VAL A 196 17.56 3.18 -5.35
CA VAL A 196 16.67 2.42 -6.25
C VAL A 196 17.31 1.08 -6.53
N SER A 197 16.64 0.00 -6.19
CA SER A 197 17.04 -1.36 -6.57
C SER A 197 15.93 -1.94 -7.43
N THR A 198 16.24 -2.26 -8.68
CA THR A 198 15.25 -2.80 -9.63
C THR A 198 15.74 -4.09 -10.25
N GLN A 199 14.86 -5.08 -10.29
CA GLN A 199 15.07 -6.31 -11.04
C GLN A 199 15.08 -6.01 -12.54
N HIS A 200 15.98 -6.65 -13.28
CA HIS A 200 16.16 -6.41 -14.72
C HIS A 200 16.52 -7.68 -15.49
N ASP A 201 16.31 -7.65 -16.81
CA ASP A 201 16.82 -8.68 -17.72
C ASP A 201 18.36 -8.61 -17.82
N GLU A 202 19.01 -9.72 -18.20
CA GLU A 202 20.37 -9.71 -18.72
C GLU A 202 20.30 -9.25 -20.18
N PHE A 203 20.44 -7.93 -20.42
CA PHE A 203 20.21 -7.33 -21.74
C PHE A 203 21.48 -6.97 -22.49
N ILE A 204 22.64 -7.03 -21.85
CA ILE A 204 23.95 -6.93 -22.48
C ILE A 204 24.68 -8.28 -22.32
N PRO A 205 24.77 -9.11 -23.37
CA PRO A 205 25.49 -10.38 -23.29
C PRO A 205 27.02 -10.14 -23.24
N PRO A 206 27.78 -11.01 -22.55
CA PRO A 206 29.21 -10.97 -22.63
C PRO A 206 29.72 -11.28 -24.07
N LEU A 207 30.86 -10.75 -24.42
CA LEU A 207 31.46 -10.93 -25.76
C LEU A 207 31.98 -12.36 -26.02
N ASP A 208 32.35 -13.04 -24.91
CA ASP A 208 32.83 -14.43 -24.91
C ASP A 208 32.51 -15.05 -23.52
N ASP A 209 32.86 -16.32 -23.35
CA ASP A 209 32.58 -17.09 -22.11
C ASP A 209 33.60 -16.80 -20.98
N THR A 210 34.43 -15.77 -21.08
CA THR A 210 35.38 -15.41 -20.02
C THR A 210 34.72 -14.66 -18.87
N GLU A 211 35.21 -14.86 -17.65
CA GLU A 211 34.78 -14.10 -16.48
C GLU A 211 34.95 -12.59 -16.65
N GLN A 212 36.04 -12.17 -17.33
CA GLN A 212 36.30 -10.76 -17.63
C GLN A 212 35.25 -10.16 -18.56
N ALA A 213 34.79 -10.88 -19.58
CA ALA A 213 33.76 -10.44 -20.50
C ALA A 213 32.40 -10.32 -19.74
N GLN A 214 32.10 -11.26 -18.84
CA GLN A 214 30.91 -11.17 -18.01
C GLN A 214 30.95 -9.95 -17.08
N VAL A 215 32.05 -9.70 -16.40
CA VAL A 215 32.22 -8.53 -15.52
C VAL A 215 32.02 -7.22 -16.31
N ARG A 216 32.56 -7.12 -17.54
CA ARG A 216 32.35 -5.93 -18.38
C ARG A 216 30.88 -5.76 -18.77
N ALA A 217 30.22 -6.82 -19.20
CA ALA A 217 28.82 -6.78 -19.58
C ALA A 217 27.94 -6.35 -18.37
N ASP A 218 28.20 -6.87 -17.17
CA ASP A 218 27.53 -6.50 -15.94
C ASP A 218 27.73 -5.02 -15.59
N GLN A 219 28.96 -4.51 -15.71
CA GLN A 219 29.27 -3.08 -15.49
C GLN A 219 28.56 -2.16 -16.50
N GLU A 220 28.53 -2.53 -17.78
CA GLU A 220 27.83 -1.78 -18.83
C GLU A 220 26.31 -1.76 -18.57
N MET A 221 25.70 -2.90 -18.16
CA MET A 221 24.30 -2.96 -17.79
C MET A 221 23.99 -2.04 -16.60
N LEU A 222 24.78 -2.10 -15.54
CA LEU A 222 24.60 -1.27 -14.34
C LEU A 222 24.78 0.21 -14.65
N ALA A 223 25.76 0.57 -15.47
CA ALA A 223 25.95 1.95 -15.91
C ALA A 223 24.75 2.46 -16.72
N LYS A 224 24.20 1.64 -17.61
CA LYS A 224 22.98 1.97 -18.37
C LYS A 224 21.78 2.15 -17.45
N ILE A 225 21.54 1.22 -16.51
CA ILE A 225 20.42 1.32 -15.56
C ILE A 225 20.54 2.59 -14.73
N ARG A 226 21.73 2.89 -14.21
CA ARG A 226 21.99 4.11 -13.46
C ARG A 226 21.69 5.37 -14.28
N LYS A 227 22.18 5.44 -15.50
CA LYS A 227 21.92 6.54 -16.42
C LYS A 227 20.44 6.73 -16.69
N ASP A 228 19.70 5.64 -16.93
CA ASP A 228 18.27 5.70 -17.19
C ASP A 228 17.47 6.11 -15.94
N VAL A 229 17.91 5.74 -14.74
CA VAL A 229 17.32 6.26 -13.49
C VAL A 229 17.53 7.77 -13.39
N GLU A 230 18.73 8.27 -13.68
CA GLU A 230 19.06 9.70 -13.63
C GLU A 230 18.34 10.52 -14.70
N GLU A 231 18.28 10.03 -15.94
CA GLU A 231 17.80 10.79 -17.09
C GLU A 231 16.33 10.56 -17.44
N VAL A 232 15.71 9.46 -16.98
CA VAL A 232 14.33 9.10 -17.29
C VAL A 232 13.47 9.05 -16.03
N LEU A 233 13.82 8.20 -15.07
CA LEU A 233 12.98 7.96 -13.91
C LEU A 233 12.86 9.21 -13.01
N LEU A 234 13.96 9.78 -12.55
CA LEU A 234 13.94 10.92 -11.62
C LEU A 234 13.31 12.18 -12.23
N PRO A 235 13.50 12.54 -13.51
CA PRO A 235 12.75 13.62 -14.15
C PRO A 235 11.24 13.40 -14.18
N ARG A 236 10.77 12.16 -14.43
CA ARG A 236 9.34 11.80 -14.36
C ARG A 236 8.79 11.95 -12.94
N VAL A 237 9.53 11.50 -11.93
CA VAL A 237 9.17 11.68 -10.52
C VAL A 237 9.07 13.15 -10.15
N LYS A 238 10.08 13.97 -10.50
CA LYS A 238 10.09 15.42 -10.24
C LYS A 238 8.89 16.12 -10.90
N ALA A 239 8.52 15.73 -12.12
CA ALA A 239 7.40 16.32 -12.85
C ALA A 239 6.03 16.03 -12.20
N LYS A 240 5.91 14.93 -11.45
CA LYS A 240 4.68 14.54 -10.74
C LYS A 240 4.51 15.23 -9.39
N LEU A 241 5.55 15.82 -8.84
CA LEU A 241 5.48 16.56 -7.59
C LEU A 241 4.77 17.90 -7.77
N SER A 242 4.10 18.34 -6.72
CA SER A 242 3.60 19.71 -6.61
C SER A 242 4.77 20.72 -6.75
N GLU A 243 4.46 21.87 -7.33
CA GLU A 243 5.48 22.86 -7.72
C GLU A 243 6.37 23.29 -6.56
N ASN A 244 5.77 23.47 -5.37
CA ASN A 244 6.46 23.85 -4.14
C ASN A 244 7.47 22.82 -3.61
N LEU A 245 7.41 21.56 -4.06
CA LEU A 245 8.33 20.49 -3.64
C LEU A 245 9.44 20.19 -4.66
N ARG A 246 9.32 20.69 -5.91
CA ARG A 246 10.28 20.38 -6.98
C ARG A 246 11.69 20.89 -6.72
N HIS A 247 11.83 21.99 -5.98
CA HIS A 247 13.12 22.55 -5.60
C HIS A 247 13.96 21.62 -4.73
N LEU A 248 13.35 20.64 -4.05
CA LEU A 248 14.06 19.65 -3.23
C LEU A 248 15.02 18.76 -4.04
N PHE A 249 14.82 18.70 -5.38
CA PHE A 249 15.67 17.97 -6.33
C PHE A 249 16.86 18.80 -6.84
N ASP A 250 16.94 20.10 -6.54
CA ASP A 250 17.96 21.01 -7.13
C ASP A 250 19.34 20.89 -6.46
N GLY A 251 19.40 20.21 -5.30
CA GLY A 251 20.62 19.94 -4.55
C GLY A 251 21.39 18.72 -5.09
N LYS A 252 22.59 18.50 -4.51
CA LYS A 252 23.37 17.29 -4.76
C LYS A 252 22.74 16.09 -4.03
N ILE A 253 22.09 15.20 -4.78
CA ILE A 253 21.49 13.97 -4.25
C ILE A 253 22.53 12.83 -4.31
N LYS A 254 22.68 12.08 -3.23
CA LYS A 254 23.43 10.82 -3.21
C LYS A 254 22.56 9.73 -3.81
N LEU A 255 22.81 9.37 -5.06
CA LEU A 255 22.02 8.34 -5.74
C LEU A 255 22.74 6.99 -5.70
N HIS A 256 22.04 5.95 -5.24
CA HIS A 256 22.46 4.55 -5.27
C HIS A 256 21.50 3.75 -6.14
N VAL A 257 22.01 3.15 -7.20
CA VAL A 257 21.23 2.32 -8.13
C VAL A 257 21.83 0.92 -8.17
N ASN A 258 21.05 -0.11 -7.82
CA ASN A 258 21.49 -1.51 -7.71
C ASN A 258 22.88 -1.64 -7.04
N PRO A 259 23.06 -1.13 -5.79
CA PRO A 259 24.39 -1.00 -5.19
C PRO A 259 25.09 -2.34 -4.91
N THR A 260 24.37 -3.45 -4.91
CA THR A 260 24.91 -4.81 -4.75
C THR A 260 25.33 -5.47 -6.08
N GLY A 261 25.14 -4.77 -7.20
CA GLY A 261 25.40 -5.31 -8.54
C GLY A 261 24.12 -5.67 -9.30
N LYS A 262 24.23 -6.58 -10.27
CA LYS A 262 23.07 -7.00 -11.08
C LYS A 262 21.97 -7.65 -10.21
N PHE A 263 20.72 -7.36 -10.58
CA PHE A 263 19.54 -7.87 -9.91
C PHE A 263 18.63 -8.59 -10.91
N VAL A 264 19.05 -9.76 -11.38
CA VAL A 264 18.34 -10.56 -12.37
C VAL A 264 17.37 -11.54 -11.68
N LEU A 265 17.85 -12.21 -10.62
CA LEU A 265 16.99 -13.07 -9.80
C LEU A 265 16.30 -12.23 -8.72
N GLY A 266 14.98 -12.20 -8.76
CA GLY A 266 14.14 -11.42 -7.84
C GLY A 266 12.75 -12.03 -7.71
N GLY A 267 11.86 -11.28 -7.05
CA GLY A 267 10.51 -11.72 -6.78
C GLY A 267 10.44 -12.95 -5.85
N PRO A 268 9.31 -13.66 -5.82
CA PRO A 268 9.12 -14.81 -4.92
C PRO A 268 10.10 -15.96 -5.14
N HIS A 269 10.84 -15.99 -6.26
CA HIS A 269 11.91 -16.94 -6.45
C HIS A 269 13.14 -16.64 -5.60
N ALA A 270 13.51 -15.38 -5.44
CA ALA A 270 14.70 -14.98 -4.69
C ALA A 270 14.46 -14.93 -3.16
N ASP A 271 13.26 -14.53 -2.78
CA ASP A 271 12.88 -14.37 -1.36
C ASP A 271 11.41 -14.74 -1.17
N THR A 272 11.09 -15.32 -0.02
CA THR A 272 9.72 -15.70 0.32
C THR A 272 8.92 -14.51 0.78
N GLY A 273 7.73 -14.31 0.21
CA GLY A 273 6.78 -13.29 0.61
C GLY A 273 5.66 -13.82 1.47
N LEU A 274 5.20 -13.02 2.42
CA LEU A 274 4.03 -13.29 3.26
C LEU A 274 3.15 -12.05 3.38
N THR A 275 1.84 -12.28 3.52
CA THR A 275 0.88 -11.22 3.82
C THR A 275 1.23 -10.50 5.13
N GLY A 276 1.17 -9.16 5.12
CA GLY A 276 1.33 -8.34 6.32
C GLY A 276 2.77 -8.11 6.79
N ARG A 277 3.78 -8.33 5.94
CA ARG A 277 5.19 -8.08 6.27
C ARG A 277 5.72 -6.72 5.82
N LYS A 278 4.88 -5.86 5.24
CA LYS A 278 5.25 -4.51 4.79
C LYS A 278 4.33 -3.43 5.36
N ILE A 279 3.84 -3.63 6.59
CA ILE A 279 2.84 -2.78 7.24
C ILE A 279 3.29 -1.32 7.42
N ILE A 280 4.57 -1.06 7.56
CA ILE A 280 5.12 0.30 7.66
C ILE A 280 5.13 0.98 6.29
N VAL A 281 5.44 0.24 5.21
CA VAL A 281 5.31 0.70 3.82
C VAL A 281 3.83 0.97 3.48
N ASP A 282 2.92 0.16 3.99
CA ASP A 282 1.48 0.28 3.77
C ASP A 282 0.89 1.53 4.41
N THR A 283 1.54 2.12 5.43
CA THR A 283 0.98 3.18 6.25
C THR A 283 1.76 4.50 6.16
N TYR A 284 2.76 4.73 7.02
CA TYR A 284 3.34 6.08 7.19
C TYR A 284 4.87 6.10 7.13
N GLY A 285 5.52 5.01 6.68
CA GLY A 285 6.97 4.97 6.46
C GLY A 285 7.82 5.18 7.72
N GLY A 286 7.26 4.88 8.90
CA GLY A 286 7.93 5.03 10.19
C GLY A 286 7.72 6.38 10.88
N ARG A 287 7.04 7.35 10.24
CA ARG A 287 6.75 8.66 10.86
C ARG A 287 5.56 8.56 11.83
N GLY A 288 4.51 7.87 11.46
CA GLY A 288 3.37 7.56 12.32
C GLY A 288 3.48 6.18 12.95
N ALA A 289 2.86 6.00 14.13
CA ALA A 289 2.78 4.71 14.81
C ALA A 289 1.91 3.70 14.03
N HIS A 290 2.10 2.41 14.31
CA HIS A 290 1.32 1.31 13.78
C HIS A 290 0.94 0.33 14.90
N GLY A 291 -0.28 -0.22 14.86
CA GLY A 291 -0.78 -1.16 15.87
C GLY A 291 -0.25 -2.58 15.75
N GLY A 292 0.41 -2.93 14.63
CA GLY A 292 1.00 -4.24 14.37
C GLY A 292 0.13 -5.18 13.54
N GLY A 293 -1.18 -4.92 13.40
CA GLY A 293 -2.09 -5.75 12.60
C GLY A 293 -1.90 -5.57 11.10
N ALA A 294 -1.83 -6.67 10.35
CA ALA A 294 -1.86 -6.65 8.89
C ALA A 294 -3.24 -6.19 8.37
N PHE A 295 -3.26 -5.55 7.20
CA PHE A 295 -4.51 -5.12 6.53
C PHE A 295 -4.99 -6.14 5.51
N SER A 296 -4.11 -6.53 4.57
CA SER A 296 -4.47 -7.35 3.43
C SER A 296 -5.07 -8.69 3.85
N GLY A 297 -6.07 -9.15 3.10
CA GLY A 297 -6.79 -10.40 3.35
C GLY A 297 -7.87 -10.32 4.42
N LYS A 298 -8.02 -9.20 5.13
CA LYS A 298 -9.02 -8.99 6.19
C LYS A 298 -10.22 -8.21 5.68
N ASP A 299 -11.44 -8.75 5.85
CA ASP A 299 -12.68 -8.00 5.63
C ASP A 299 -12.90 -6.91 6.68
N PRO A 300 -13.80 -5.93 6.45
CA PRO A 300 -13.93 -4.75 7.30
C PRO A 300 -14.45 -5.00 8.72
N SER A 301 -14.92 -6.19 9.06
CA SER A 301 -15.25 -6.54 10.45
C SER A 301 -14.01 -6.64 11.34
N LYS A 302 -12.83 -6.78 10.74
CA LYS A 302 -11.54 -6.77 11.43
C LYS A 302 -11.09 -5.33 11.62
N VAL A 303 -11.16 -4.87 12.87
CA VAL A 303 -10.84 -3.47 13.24
C VAL A 303 -9.39 -3.07 12.95
N ASP A 304 -8.46 -4.03 12.88
CA ASP A 304 -7.09 -3.79 12.44
C ASP A 304 -7.03 -2.98 11.15
N ARG A 305 -7.93 -3.27 10.21
CA ARG A 305 -8.03 -2.61 8.93
C ARG A 305 -9.02 -1.45 8.95
N SER A 306 -10.27 -1.70 9.31
CA SER A 306 -11.35 -0.72 9.22
C SER A 306 -11.13 0.49 10.13
N ALA A 307 -10.69 0.27 11.37
CA ALA A 307 -10.43 1.36 12.29
C ALA A 307 -9.13 2.11 11.98
N ALA A 308 -8.11 1.47 11.42
CA ALA A 308 -6.93 2.17 10.90
C ALA A 308 -7.30 3.13 9.76
N TYR A 309 -8.20 2.73 8.86
CA TYR A 309 -8.72 3.60 7.82
C TYR A 309 -9.55 4.75 8.38
N ALA A 310 -10.40 4.49 9.38
CA ALA A 310 -11.15 5.54 10.06
C ALA A 310 -10.23 6.56 10.77
N CYS A 311 -9.21 6.09 11.47
CA CYS A 311 -8.20 6.96 12.10
C CYS A 311 -7.46 7.80 11.07
N ARG A 312 -7.13 7.23 9.90
CA ARG A 312 -6.52 8.00 8.78
C ARG A 312 -7.47 9.06 8.26
N HIS A 313 -8.73 8.73 8.03
CA HIS A 313 -9.75 9.68 7.58
C HIS A 313 -9.88 10.86 8.56
N ILE A 314 -9.91 10.59 9.85
CA ILE A 314 -9.94 11.63 10.88
C ILE A 314 -8.68 12.49 10.81
N ALA A 315 -7.49 11.90 10.91
CA ALA A 315 -6.23 12.63 10.93
C ALA A 315 -6.07 13.53 9.70
N LYS A 316 -6.38 13.01 8.50
CA LYS A 316 -6.30 13.74 7.25
C LYS A 316 -7.25 14.94 7.21
N ASN A 317 -8.52 14.75 7.58
CA ASN A 317 -9.51 15.83 7.60
C ASN A 317 -9.18 16.90 8.65
N MET A 318 -8.66 16.52 9.82
CA MET A 318 -8.24 17.44 10.87
C MET A 318 -7.07 18.32 10.42
N VAL A 319 -6.05 17.74 9.80
CA VAL A 319 -4.90 18.48 9.27
C VAL A 319 -5.34 19.38 8.11
N ALA A 320 -6.16 18.88 7.19
CA ALA A 320 -6.69 19.64 6.07
C ALA A 320 -7.58 20.80 6.52
N ALA A 321 -8.35 20.64 7.60
CA ALA A 321 -9.12 21.72 8.21
C ALA A 321 -8.27 22.77 8.94
N GLY A 322 -6.96 22.53 9.09
CA GLY A 322 -6.04 23.45 9.73
C GLY A 322 -6.11 23.41 11.27
N VAL A 323 -6.59 22.34 11.88
CA VAL A 323 -6.59 22.16 13.36
C VAL A 323 -5.17 21.99 13.87
N ALA A 324 -4.34 21.25 13.15
CA ALA A 324 -2.91 21.07 13.42
C ALA A 324 -2.15 20.86 12.10
N ARG A 325 -0.81 21.03 12.11
CA ARG A 325 0.03 20.70 10.95
C ARG A 325 0.36 19.22 10.85
N GLU A 326 0.34 18.53 11.98
CA GLU A 326 0.67 17.11 12.14
C GLU A 326 -0.26 16.52 13.19
N MET A 327 -0.78 15.32 12.95
CA MET A 327 -1.70 14.67 13.88
C MET A 327 -1.57 13.14 13.82
N LEU A 328 -1.43 12.55 14.99
CA LEU A 328 -1.59 11.12 15.25
C LEU A 328 -2.91 10.90 15.99
N VAL A 329 -3.68 9.93 15.54
CA VAL A 329 -4.91 9.47 16.16
C VAL A 329 -4.76 8.01 16.52
N GLN A 330 -5.12 7.63 17.75
CA GLN A 330 -5.18 6.24 18.20
C GLN A 330 -6.60 5.90 18.63
N VAL A 331 -7.07 4.73 18.24
CA VAL A 331 -8.29 4.09 18.78
C VAL A 331 -7.96 2.68 19.26
N SER A 332 -8.63 2.22 20.30
CA SER A 332 -8.51 0.84 20.78
C SER A 332 -9.85 0.19 21.03
N TYR A 333 -9.91 -1.13 20.84
CA TYR A 333 -11.13 -1.93 21.04
C TYR A 333 -10.86 -3.13 21.94
N ALA A 334 -11.92 -3.58 22.58
CA ALA A 334 -11.99 -4.91 23.20
C ALA A 334 -12.84 -5.84 22.32
N ILE A 335 -12.46 -7.10 22.22
CA ILE A 335 -13.19 -8.09 21.41
C ILE A 335 -14.64 -8.17 21.83
N GLY A 336 -15.57 -8.20 20.88
CA GLY A 336 -17.01 -8.28 21.10
C GLY A 336 -17.67 -7.01 21.60
N VAL A 337 -16.94 -5.90 21.82
CA VAL A 337 -17.45 -4.60 22.25
C VAL A 337 -17.51 -3.66 21.05
N ALA A 338 -18.64 -2.97 20.87
CA ALA A 338 -18.81 -2.03 19.76
C ALA A 338 -18.15 -0.67 20.03
N GLU A 339 -18.28 -0.17 21.25
CA GLU A 339 -17.71 1.13 21.62
C GLU A 339 -16.19 1.03 21.77
N PRO A 340 -15.42 2.01 21.27
CA PRO A 340 -13.98 2.08 21.52
C PRO A 340 -13.68 2.14 23.03
N VAL A 341 -12.62 1.45 23.45
CA VAL A 341 -12.13 1.51 24.84
C VAL A 341 -11.39 2.80 25.10
N ASN A 342 -10.67 3.32 24.10
CA ASN A 342 -9.90 4.54 24.20
C ASN A 342 -9.85 5.26 22.85
N PHE A 343 -9.72 6.59 22.92
CA PHE A 343 -9.44 7.47 21.81
C PHE A 343 -8.41 8.52 22.25
N PHE A 344 -7.30 8.62 21.51
CA PHE A 344 -6.17 9.48 21.85
C PHE A 344 -5.72 10.27 20.62
N VAL A 345 -5.32 11.52 20.85
CA VAL A 345 -4.76 12.42 19.83
C VAL A 345 -3.43 12.96 20.31
N ASN A 346 -2.48 13.08 19.38
CA ASN A 346 -1.24 13.81 19.58
C ASN A 346 -0.96 14.68 18.35
N THR A 347 -0.92 15.99 18.54
CA THR A 347 -0.59 16.96 17.49
C THR A 347 0.88 17.34 17.43
N TYR A 348 1.72 16.71 18.24
CA TYR A 348 3.16 16.99 18.35
C TYR A 348 3.46 18.49 18.61
N GLY A 349 2.56 19.17 19.31
CA GLY A 349 2.68 20.60 19.60
C GLY A 349 2.37 21.52 18.41
N THR A 350 1.81 20.99 17.33
CA THR A 350 1.45 21.77 16.13
C THR A 350 -0.02 22.19 16.09
N ALA A 351 -0.78 21.94 17.14
CA ALA A 351 -2.16 22.40 17.27
C ALA A 351 -2.27 23.92 17.18
N ARG A 352 -3.43 24.40 16.73
CA ARG A 352 -3.74 25.84 16.79
C ARG A 352 -3.63 26.35 18.23
N PRO A 353 -3.20 27.63 18.41
CA PRO A 353 -3.14 28.23 19.74
C PRO A 353 -4.48 28.16 20.48
N GLY A 354 -4.44 27.84 21.76
CA GLY A 354 -5.61 27.86 22.62
C GLY A 354 -6.45 26.59 22.66
N ILE A 355 -5.99 25.50 22.01
CA ILE A 355 -6.64 24.19 22.10
C ILE A 355 -5.64 23.09 22.44
N THR A 356 -6.02 22.17 23.32
CA THR A 356 -5.21 21.03 23.75
C THR A 356 -5.59 19.75 22.97
N ASP A 357 -4.68 18.78 22.94
CA ASP A 357 -4.92 17.47 22.32
C ASP A 357 -6.13 16.74 22.95
N GLY A 358 -6.35 16.91 24.26
CA GLY A 358 -7.51 16.36 24.95
C GLY A 358 -8.85 16.98 24.49
N GLU A 359 -8.91 18.29 24.34
CA GLU A 359 -10.09 18.99 23.80
C GLU A 359 -10.34 18.62 22.32
N ILE A 360 -9.27 18.43 21.55
CA ILE A 360 -9.37 17.94 20.16
C ILE A 360 -9.98 16.53 20.16
N ALA A 361 -9.51 15.63 21.01
CA ALA A 361 -10.03 14.26 21.11
C ALA A 361 -11.53 14.24 21.50
N GLU A 362 -11.95 15.08 22.45
CA GLU A 362 -13.35 15.20 22.85
C GLU A 362 -14.24 15.69 21.70
N LYS A 363 -13.80 16.68 20.94
CA LYS A 363 -14.56 17.18 19.77
C LYS A 363 -14.63 16.14 18.64
N ILE A 364 -13.56 15.41 18.37
CA ILE A 364 -13.56 14.33 17.38
C ILE A 364 -14.58 13.25 17.74
N SER A 365 -14.67 12.86 19.01
CA SER A 365 -15.63 11.86 19.47
C SER A 365 -17.10 12.24 19.24
N LYS A 366 -17.40 13.53 19.11
CA LYS A 366 -18.74 14.05 18.75
C LYS A 366 -19.00 14.04 17.23
N LEU A 367 -17.93 14.17 16.45
CA LEU A 367 -18.02 14.27 14.98
C LEU A 367 -18.00 12.92 14.28
N PHE A 368 -17.36 11.91 14.86
CA PHE A 368 -17.10 10.62 14.23
C PHE A 368 -17.62 9.46 15.09
N ASP A 369 -18.43 8.62 14.48
CA ASP A 369 -18.86 7.36 15.10
C ASP A 369 -17.84 6.26 14.77
N LEU A 370 -17.11 5.81 15.79
CA LEU A 370 -16.03 4.84 15.66
C LEU A 370 -16.46 3.40 15.98
N ARG A 371 -17.76 3.13 16.09
CA ARG A 371 -18.25 1.75 16.19
C ARG A 371 -17.97 1.02 14.86
N PRO A 372 -17.54 -0.26 14.89
CA PRO A 372 -17.16 -1.00 13.69
C PRO A 372 -18.19 -0.94 12.55
N GLY A 373 -19.47 -1.17 12.85
CA GLY A 373 -20.54 -1.10 11.87
C GLY A 373 -20.78 0.30 11.28
N ALA A 374 -20.54 1.37 12.07
CA ALA A 374 -20.61 2.75 11.60
C ALA A 374 -19.45 3.08 10.64
N ILE A 375 -18.25 2.61 10.96
CA ILE A 375 -17.06 2.73 10.09
C ILE A 375 -17.29 2.03 8.77
N GLU A 376 -17.73 0.76 8.79
CA GLU A 376 -18.02 -0.01 7.57
C GLU A 376 -18.99 0.73 6.64
N LYS A 377 -20.04 1.31 7.21
CA LYS A 377 -21.07 2.04 6.47
C LYS A 377 -20.55 3.36 5.92
N SER A 378 -19.91 4.18 6.75
CA SER A 378 -19.46 5.53 6.38
C SER A 378 -18.37 5.49 5.30
N LEU A 379 -17.43 4.55 5.40
CA LEU A 379 -16.34 4.37 4.43
C LEU A 379 -16.68 3.34 3.33
N LYS A 380 -17.91 2.81 3.25
CA LYS A 380 -18.37 1.87 2.22
C LYS A 380 -17.51 0.61 2.10
N LEU A 381 -16.99 0.10 3.21
CA LEU A 381 -15.95 -0.94 3.22
C LEU A 381 -16.45 -2.35 2.83
N ARG A 382 -17.75 -2.59 2.70
CA ARG A 382 -18.29 -3.88 2.22
C ARG A 382 -18.25 -4.03 0.69
N ASN A 383 -17.63 -3.08 0.00
CA ASN A 383 -17.38 -3.17 -1.45
C ASN A 383 -16.03 -3.83 -1.74
N PRO A 384 -15.84 -4.43 -2.93
CA PRO A 384 -14.57 -5.02 -3.34
C PRO A 384 -13.57 -3.93 -3.77
N ILE A 385 -12.92 -3.27 -2.81
CA ILE A 385 -12.07 -2.08 -2.97
C ILE A 385 -10.63 -2.31 -2.49
N TYR A 386 -10.24 -3.56 -2.25
CA TYR A 386 -9.05 -3.86 -1.44
C TYR A 386 -7.81 -4.20 -2.27
N ARG A 387 -7.94 -4.84 -3.42
CA ARG A 387 -6.78 -5.21 -4.26
C ARG A 387 -5.89 -4.02 -4.59
N GLU A 388 -6.46 -2.87 -4.92
CA GLU A 388 -5.74 -1.66 -5.30
C GLU A 388 -4.98 -1.02 -4.13
N THR A 389 -5.33 -1.37 -2.90
CA THR A 389 -4.63 -0.90 -1.68
C THR A 389 -3.34 -1.65 -1.42
N ALA A 390 -3.25 -2.90 -1.87
CA ALA A 390 -2.19 -3.83 -1.51
C ALA A 390 -0.82 -3.51 -2.11
N SER A 391 -0.66 -2.45 -2.88
CA SER A 391 0.61 -1.98 -3.41
C SER A 391 0.71 -0.46 -3.39
N TYR A 392 1.92 0.06 -3.16
CA TYR A 392 2.21 1.50 -3.12
C TYR A 392 1.46 2.29 -2.04
N GLY A 393 1.18 1.65 -0.90
CA GLY A 393 0.55 2.24 0.28
C GLY A 393 -0.97 2.23 0.27
N HIS A 394 -1.54 2.01 1.45
CA HIS A 394 -2.97 2.13 1.71
C HIS A 394 -3.40 3.58 1.95
N MET A 395 -2.44 4.43 2.31
CA MET A 395 -2.64 5.84 2.63
C MET A 395 -1.99 6.75 1.59
N GLY A 396 -2.46 8.00 1.49
CA GLY A 396 -1.93 8.99 0.54
C GLY A 396 -2.33 8.72 -0.91
N ARG A 397 -3.48 8.10 -1.11
CA ARG A 397 -4.04 7.81 -2.44
C ARG A 397 -5.18 8.78 -2.75
N GLU A 398 -5.49 8.92 -4.05
CA GLU A 398 -6.63 9.73 -4.48
C GLU A 398 -7.89 8.86 -4.55
N PRO A 399 -9.02 9.30 -3.94
CA PRO A 399 -10.30 8.64 -4.14
C PRO A 399 -10.72 8.66 -5.60
N GLU A 400 -11.12 7.50 -6.12
CA GLU A 400 -11.61 7.40 -7.50
C GLU A 400 -12.75 6.39 -7.62
N THR A 401 -13.68 6.64 -8.54
CA THR A 401 -14.76 5.70 -8.86
C THR A 401 -14.37 4.87 -10.07
N VAL A 402 -14.40 3.55 -9.92
CA VAL A 402 -14.03 2.59 -10.96
C VAL A 402 -15.08 1.50 -11.12
N VAL A 403 -15.14 0.89 -12.32
CA VAL A 403 -15.92 -0.32 -12.55
C VAL A 403 -14.99 -1.52 -12.51
N LYS A 404 -15.15 -2.35 -11.49
CA LYS A 404 -14.41 -3.62 -11.36
C LYS A 404 -15.19 -4.77 -11.97
N ARG A 405 -14.46 -5.68 -12.64
CA ARG A 405 -15.04 -6.86 -13.30
C ARG A 405 -14.45 -8.12 -12.71
N PHE A 406 -15.33 -8.98 -12.21
CA PHE A 406 -14.99 -10.27 -11.62
C PHE A 406 -15.47 -11.37 -12.55
N ARG A 407 -14.57 -12.28 -12.92
CA ARG A 407 -14.84 -13.37 -13.87
C ARG A 407 -14.55 -14.71 -13.22
N SER A 408 -15.47 -15.62 -13.37
CA SER A 408 -15.28 -17.03 -13.04
C SER A 408 -15.86 -17.88 -14.14
N ARG A 409 -15.26 -19.04 -14.40
CA ARG A 409 -15.84 -20.05 -15.31
C ARG A 409 -17.16 -20.63 -14.82
N TYR A 410 -17.51 -20.36 -13.56
CA TYR A 410 -18.76 -20.81 -12.94
C TYR A 410 -19.87 -19.75 -12.98
N ASP A 411 -19.54 -18.52 -13.35
CA ASP A 411 -20.51 -17.44 -13.50
C ASP A 411 -21.01 -17.40 -14.94
N GLU A 412 -22.32 -17.29 -15.17
CA GLU A 412 -22.90 -17.13 -16.51
C GLU A 412 -22.41 -15.88 -17.23
N LYS A 413 -22.17 -14.79 -16.46
CA LYS A 413 -21.65 -13.49 -16.94
C LYS A 413 -20.69 -12.91 -15.91
N PRO A 414 -19.73 -12.07 -16.34
CA PRO A 414 -18.90 -11.31 -15.42
C PRO A 414 -19.75 -10.46 -14.48
N ILE A 415 -19.38 -10.44 -13.21
CA ILE A 415 -19.97 -9.53 -12.21
C ILE A 415 -19.30 -8.19 -12.35
N GLU A 416 -20.07 -7.12 -12.55
CA GLU A 416 -19.58 -5.75 -12.57
C GLU A 416 -19.99 -5.04 -11.28
N ARG A 417 -19.04 -4.32 -10.68
CA ARG A 417 -19.27 -3.49 -9.50
C ARG A 417 -18.68 -2.10 -9.75
N GLU A 418 -19.52 -1.08 -9.72
CA GLU A 418 -19.06 0.30 -9.60
C GLU A 418 -18.75 0.57 -8.13
N VAL A 419 -17.51 0.92 -7.84
CA VAL A 419 -17.01 1.11 -6.48
C VAL A 419 -16.16 2.36 -6.39
N GLU A 420 -16.11 2.94 -5.20
CA GLU A 420 -15.25 4.07 -4.87
C GLU A 420 -14.06 3.57 -4.06
N LEU A 421 -12.87 3.70 -4.63
CA LEU A 421 -11.60 3.32 -4.01
C LEU A 421 -11.13 4.40 -3.03
N PHE A 422 -10.37 4.02 -2.02
CA PHE A 422 -9.71 4.91 -1.05
C PHE A 422 -10.66 5.90 -0.37
N THR A 423 -11.84 5.46 0.01
CA THR A 423 -12.89 6.32 0.61
C THR A 423 -12.43 7.04 1.88
N TRP A 424 -11.49 6.47 2.63
CA TRP A 424 -10.87 7.08 3.82
C TRP A 424 -9.90 8.22 3.54
N GLU A 425 -9.56 8.44 2.26
CA GLU A 425 -8.73 9.57 1.83
C GLU A 425 -9.56 10.81 1.44
N LYS A 426 -10.88 10.76 1.50
CA LYS A 426 -11.75 11.91 1.21
C LYS A 426 -11.58 13.03 2.23
N LEU A 427 -11.71 14.27 1.74
CA LEU A 427 -11.75 15.50 2.54
C LEU A 427 -13.20 15.99 2.77
N ASP A 428 -14.11 15.08 3.03
CA ASP A 428 -15.55 15.32 3.12
C ASP A 428 -16.02 15.78 4.50
N ARG A 429 -15.14 15.88 5.50
CA ARG A 429 -15.43 16.34 6.85
C ARG A 429 -14.78 17.67 7.22
N VAL A 430 -14.05 18.29 6.27
CA VAL A 430 -13.28 19.52 6.52
C VAL A 430 -14.19 20.67 7.00
N GLU A 431 -15.33 20.87 6.35
CA GLU A 431 -16.23 21.97 6.71
C GLU A 431 -16.94 21.75 8.05
N ASP A 432 -17.33 20.50 8.36
CA ASP A 432 -17.89 20.15 9.68
C ASP A 432 -16.87 20.41 10.80
N ILE A 433 -15.61 20.03 10.56
CA ILE A 433 -14.50 20.24 11.49
C ILE A 433 -14.26 21.74 11.68
N LYS A 434 -14.14 22.50 10.60
CA LYS A 434 -13.96 23.96 10.68
C LYS A 434 -15.04 24.62 11.53
N LYS A 435 -16.29 24.23 11.31
CA LYS A 435 -17.44 24.73 12.10
C LYS A 435 -17.31 24.39 13.56
N GLU A 436 -17.01 23.15 13.91
CA GLU A 436 -16.88 22.68 15.31
C GLU A 436 -15.71 23.37 16.04
N PHE A 437 -14.63 23.67 15.31
CA PHE A 437 -13.43 24.31 15.85
C PHE A 437 -13.40 25.82 15.69
N GLY A 438 -14.43 26.43 15.11
CA GLY A 438 -14.50 27.88 14.89
C GLY A 438 -13.40 28.40 13.96
N ILE A 439 -13.05 27.61 12.93
CA ILE A 439 -12.05 27.94 11.92
C ILE A 439 -12.75 28.55 10.71
N ALA A 440 -12.31 29.73 10.30
CA ALA A 440 -12.84 30.43 9.13
C ALA A 440 -12.37 29.80 7.81
#